data_0cbbf654bb1ba23b4d413eab423a0ab7
#
_entry.id   0cbbf654bb1ba23b4d413eab423a0ab7
#
_cell.length_a   1.000
_cell.length_b   1.000
_cell.length_c   1.000
_cell.angle_alpha   90.00
_cell.angle_beta   90.00
_cell.angle_gamma   90.00
#
_symmetry.space_group_name_H-M   'P 1'
#
loop_
_entity.id
_entity.type
_entity.pdbx_description
1 polymer ?
#
loop_
_entity_poly.entity_id
_entity_poly.type
_entity_poly.pdbx_seq_one_letter_code
_entity_poly.pdbx_strand_id
1 'polypeptide(L)'
;MKYGYWTPVFGSWLRNTDDDSTKGEWSYIKDLAQNAERWGYELTLVPELYLNDIKGHKAPALDAWAIATGIASTTNSIEILAALRPQYHQVATTAKQIATIAEMSGDRFSINMVSAWWEEEARQYGISFESHDDRYALTHEYTDVLRGFWTESPFSHSGKYFNFYNSYNEPKPKKMPLVYAGGESEQGREAISRFADVYVMHGGTLDEITEKIADMKKRRKALGKEDFKAYGMAVYMIVRDDEKEALAEYERITKIKNYEEYENSYKDFTGNSNLNVQISKEEYSVSNRGLRPRLIGTPEQVAAKINEYKKAGLNLLIIQCANMKEELEYIAKKVMPLTK
;
A
#
# COMPACT_ATOMS: atom_id res chain seq x y z
N MET A 1 6.53 11.26 12.70
CA MET A 1 5.61 10.44 11.88
C MET A 1 5.86 10.75 10.42
N LYS A 2 6.13 9.76 9.58
CA LYS A 2 6.19 9.90 8.12
C LYS A 2 4.76 9.84 7.55
N TYR A 3 4.45 10.70 6.61
CA TYR A 3 3.13 10.76 5.97
C TYR A 3 3.24 10.40 4.50
N GLY A 4 2.45 9.43 4.10
CA GLY A 4 2.22 9.06 2.71
C GLY A 4 0.73 9.06 2.38
N TYR A 5 0.42 8.87 1.10
CA TYR A 5 -0.94 8.69 0.63
C TYR A 5 -1.02 7.59 -0.42
N TRP A 6 -2.22 7.08 -0.65
CA TRP A 6 -2.50 6.13 -1.72
C TRP A 6 -2.83 6.88 -3.01
N THR A 7 -2.10 6.58 -4.07
CA THR A 7 -2.40 7.13 -5.40
C THR A 7 -3.74 6.58 -5.90
N PRO A 8 -4.71 7.44 -6.31
CA PRO A 8 -6.07 7.03 -6.65
C PRO A 8 -6.16 6.48 -8.08
N VAL A 9 -5.48 5.37 -8.38
CA VAL A 9 -5.52 4.73 -9.73
C VAL A 9 -6.89 4.17 -10.09
N PHE A 10 -7.76 3.98 -9.09
CA PHE A 10 -9.15 3.53 -9.24
C PHE A 10 -10.17 4.68 -9.18
N GLY A 11 -9.71 5.92 -9.03
CA GLY A 11 -10.56 7.04 -8.65
C GLY A 11 -10.83 7.07 -7.15
N SER A 12 -12.09 7.28 -6.76
CA SER A 12 -12.51 7.31 -5.36
C SER A 12 -12.18 6.03 -4.60
N TRP A 13 -11.91 6.17 -3.30
CA TRP A 13 -11.73 5.05 -2.35
C TRP A 13 -13.05 4.61 -1.70
N LEU A 14 -14.17 5.30 -2.01
CA LEU A 14 -15.47 5.08 -1.41
C LEU A 14 -16.31 4.12 -2.25
N ARG A 15 -16.79 3.04 -1.63
CA ARG A 15 -17.67 2.06 -2.31
C ARG A 15 -19.12 2.52 -2.37
N ASN A 16 -19.57 3.27 -1.38
CA ASN A 16 -20.99 3.62 -1.18
C ASN A 16 -21.41 5.00 -1.70
N THR A 17 -20.52 5.79 -2.25
CA THR A 17 -20.83 7.14 -2.75
C THR A 17 -20.13 7.42 -4.08
N ASP A 18 -20.75 8.26 -4.91
CA ASP A 18 -20.26 8.67 -6.22
C ASP A 18 -19.97 10.19 -6.29
N ASP A 19 -20.16 10.91 -5.18
CA ASP A 19 -20.00 12.36 -5.09
C ASP A 19 -18.58 12.82 -4.70
N ASP A 20 -17.60 11.93 -4.79
CA ASP A 20 -16.20 12.21 -4.54
C ASP A 20 -15.53 12.83 -5.78
N SER A 21 -14.83 13.94 -5.62
CA SER A 21 -14.09 14.62 -6.69
C SER A 21 -12.80 13.91 -7.10
N THR A 22 -12.39 12.85 -6.39
CA THR A 22 -11.17 12.08 -6.66
C THR A 22 -11.29 11.32 -7.97
N LYS A 23 -10.35 11.54 -8.90
CA LYS A 23 -10.36 10.94 -10.23
C LYS A 23 -9.20 9.98 -10.46
N GLY A 24 -9.48 8.84 -11.10
CA GLY A 24 -8.49 7.89 -11.59
C GLY A 24 -8.00 8.29 -12.99
N GLU A 25 -7.45 9.49 -13.14
CA GLU A 25 -6.95 10.06 -14.41
C GLU A 25 -5.52 10.58 -14.21
N TRP A 26 -4.66 10.39 -15.20
CA TRP A 26 -3.27 10.83 -15.11
C TRP A 26 -3.10 12.31 -14.78
N SER A 27 -3.89 13.18 -15.39
CA SER A 27 -3.85 14.62 -15.12
C SER A 27 -4.11 14.97 -13.66
N TYR A 28 -5.11 14.30 -13.05
CA TYR A 28 -5.44 14.45 -11.64
C TYR A 28 -4.34 13.91 -10.75
N ILE A 29 -3.85 12.68 -11.03
CA ILE A 29 -2.82 12.01 -10.25
C ILE A 29 -1.49 12.79 -10.27
N LYS A 30 -1.08 13.29 -11.44
CA LYS A 30 0.10 14.13 -11.58
C LYS A 30 0.01 15.38 -10.72
N ASP A 31 -1.09 16.12 -10.82
CA ASP A 31 -1.31 17.33 -10.06
C ASP A 31 -1.37 17.05 -8.55
N LEU A 32 -2.05 15.96 -8.15
CA LEU A 32 -2.09 15.52 -6.76
C LEU A 32 -0.68 15.20 -6.23
N ALA A 33 0.14 14.46 -6.98
CA ALA A 33 1.48 14.08 -6.54
C ALA A 33 2.40 15.31 -6.36
N GLN A 34 2.34 16.26 -7.28
CA GLN A 34 3.11 17.52 -7.18
C GLN A 34 2.63 18.42 -6.03
N ASN A 35 1.32 18.44 -5.76
CA ASN A 35 0.77 19.17 -4.61
C ASN A 35 1.12 18.47 -3.29
N ALA A 36 0.95 17.16 -3.19
CA ALA A 36 1.28 16.39 -2.00
C ALA A 36 2.76 16.57 -1.59
N GLU A 37 3.67 16.56 -2.57
CA GLU A 37 5.08 16.87 -2.33
C GLU A 37 5.25 18.26 -1.71
N ARG A 38 4.57 19.29 -2.26
CA ARG A 38 4.61 20.65 -1.71
C ARG A 38 3.98 20.76 -0.31
N TRP A 39 2.97 19.97 -0.02
CA TRP A 39 2.33 19.92 1.30
C TRP A 39 3.15 19.14 2.35
N GLY A 40 4.24 18.48 1.93
CA GLY A 40 5.14 17.79 2.83
C GLY A 40 4.83 16.30 3.02
N TYR A 41 4.06 15.69 2.13
CA TYR A 41 3.97 14.23 2.06
C TYR A 41 5.30 13.65 1.56
N GLU A 42 5.76 12.60 2.22
CA GLU A 42 7.07 12.01 1.98
C GLU A 42 7.01 10.76 1.09
N LEU A 43 5.81 10.19 0.91
CA LEU A 43 5.61 8.95 0.16
C LEU A 43 4.26 8.93 -0.55
N THR A 44 4.23 8.34 -1.75
CA THR A 44 2.97 7.89 -2.37
C THR A 44 3.03 6.39 -2.66
N LEU A 45 1.98 5.66 -2.26
CA LEU A 45 1.83 4.25 -2.63
C LEU A 45 0.91 4.14 -3.84
N VAL A 46 1.42 3.56 -4.91
CA VAL A 46 0.65 3.26 -6.14
C VAL A 46 0.18 1.81 -6.05
N PRO A 47 -1.11 1.55 -5.80
CA PRO A 47 -1.63 0.19 -5.69
C PRO A 47 -1.73 -0.47 -7.06
N GLU A 48 -1.59 -1.80 -7.09
CA GLU A 48 -1.68 -2.58 -8.31
C GLU A 48 -2.87 -3.54 -8.26
N LEU A 49 -3.88 -3.24 -9.04
CA LEU A 49 -4.93 -4.14 -9.51
C LEU A 49 -5.26 -3.75 -10.95
N TYR A 50 -5.50 -4.72 -11.78
CA TYR A 50 -5.90 -4.50 -13.19
C TYR A 50 -7.41 -4.35 -13.37
N LEU A 51 -8.17 -4.79 -12.36
CA LEU A 51 -9.61 -4.56 -12.26
C LEU A 51 -9.91 -3.61 -11.11
N ASN A 52 -10.95 -2.81 -11.25
CA ASN A 52 -11.38 -1.90 -10.19
C ASN A 52 -12.22 -2.66 -9.15
N ASP A 53 -11.67 -2.85 -7.95
CA ASP A 53 -12.35 -3.52 -6.83
C ASP A 53 -13.26 -2.58 -6.02
N ILE A 54 -13.17 -1.27 -6.26
CA ILE A 54 -13.97 -0.26 -5.55
C ILE A 54 -15.31 -0.02 -6.25
N LYS A 55 -15.30 0.15 -7.58
CA LYS A 55 -16.46 0.52 -8.40
C LYS A 55 -16.91 -0.59 -9.35
N GLY A 56 -16.32 -1.78 -9.21
CA GLY A 56 -16.62 -2.96 -10.03
C GLY A 56 -15.72 -3.09 -11.27
N HIS A 57 -15.65 -4.31 -11.79
CA HIS A 57 -14.68 -4.73 -12.83
C HIS A 57 -14.73 -3.92 -14.13
N LYS A 58 -15.86 -3.27 -14.44
CA LYS A 58 -16.04 -2.44 -15.65
C LYS A 58 -15.57 -1.00 -15.46
N ALA A 59 -15.34 -0.57 -14.22
CA ALA A 59 -14.83 0.76 -13.95
C ALA A 59 -13.32 0.84 -14.30
N PRO A 60 -12.82 2.02 -14.68
CA PRO A 60 -11.41 2.19 -15.01
C PRO A 60 -10.49 1.84 -13.82
N ALA A 61 -9.35 1.23 -14.15
CA ALA A 61 -8.20 1.07 -13.26
C ALA A 61 -6.95 1.38 -14.07
N LEU A 62 -6.08 2.25 -13.58
CA LEU A 62 -4.85 2.61 -14.27
C LEU A 62 -3.72 1.66 -13.87
N ASP A 63 -2.83 1.37 -14.82
CA ASP A 63 -1.64 0.55 -14.59
C ASP A 63 -0.70 1.22 -13.58
N ALA A 64 -0.38 0.49 -12.51
CA ALA A 64 0.42 1.01 -11.39
C ALA A 64 1.83 1.43 -11.80
N TRP A 65 2.48 0.65 -12.68
CA TRP A 65 3.88 0.89 -13.04
C TRP A 65 4.03 2.04 -14.04
N ALA A 66 3.09 2.18 -14.96
CA ALA A 66 3.02 3.35 -15.83
C ALA A 66 2.79 4.64 -15.01
N ILE A 67 1.85 4.61 -14.05
CA ILE A 67 1.59 5.73 -13.15
C ILE A 67 2.81 6.05 -12.26
N ALA A 68 3.43 5.04 -11.64
CA ALA A 68 4.62 5.24 -10.81
C ALA A 68 5.78 5.87 -11.60
N THR A 69 5.99 5.44 -12.86
CA THR A 69 6.99 6.04 -13.76
C THR A 69 6.65 7.50 -14.08
N GLY A 70 5.38 7.78 -14.33
CA GLY A 70 4.90 9.16 -14.55
C GLY A 70 5.13 10.05 -13.33
N ILE A 71 4.83 9.58 -12.13
CA ILE A 71 5.10 10.32 -10.88
C ILE A 71 6.60 10.52 -10.68
N ALA A 72 7.42 9.49 -10.91
CA ALA A 72 8.88 9.56 -10.80
C ALA A 72 9.49 10.68 -11.66
N SER A 73 8.95 10.86 -12.89
CA SER A 73 9.43 11.88 -13.84
C SER A 73 8.90 13.29 -13.59
N THR A 74 7.87 13.46 -12.74
CA THR A 74 7.17 14.75 -12.55
C THR A 74 7.25 15.30 -11.12
N THR A 75 7.93 14.60 -10.20
CA THR A 75 8.17 14.99 -8.81
C THR A 75 9.66 14.98 -8.50
N ASN A 76 10.07 15.57 -7.36
CA ASN A 76 11.49 15.79 -7.04
C ASN A 76 11.95 15.14 -5.73
N SER A 77 11.06 14.97 -4.73
CA SER A 77 11.46 14.57 -3.37
C SER A 77 10.62 13.43 -2.80
N ILE A 78 9.36 13.26 -3.24
CA ILE A 78 8.46 12.24 -2.71
C ILE A 78 8.94 10.83 -3.10
N GLU A 79 8.94 9.90 -2.15
CA GLU A 79 9.22 8.48 -2.39
C GLU A 79 8.05 7.85 -3.15
N ILE A 80 8.34 7.13 -4.21
CA ILE A 80 7.36 6.42 -5.03
C ILE A 80 7.40 4.94 -4.65
N LEU A 81 6.35 4.48 -3.98
CA LEU A 81 6.20 3.09 -3.56
C LEU A 81 5.20 2.39 -4.49
N ALA A 82 5.68 1.63 -5.46
CA ALA A 82 4.82 0.89 -6.38
C ALA A 82 4.52 -0.52 -5.86
N ALA A 83 3.25 -0.91 -5.87
CA ALA A 83 2.89 -2.29 -5.59
C ALA A 83 3.42 -3.22 -6.69
N LEU A 84 3.86 -4.41 -6.28
CA LEU A 84 4.40 -5.44 -7.15
C LEU A 84 3.85 -6.80 -6.71
N ARG A 85 3.19 -7.48 -7.64
CA ARG A 85 2.67 -8.84 -7.44
C ARG A 85 3.49 -9.83 -8.28
N PRO A 86 4.38 -10.64 -7.68
CA PRO A 86 5.35 -11.47 -8.39
C PRO A 86 4.77 -12.35 -9.51
N GLN A 87 3.54 -12.83 -9.37
CA GLN A 87 2.88 -13.66 -10.37
C GLN A 87 2.56 -12.92 -11.69
N TYR A 88 2.48 -11.60 -11.65
CA TYR A 88 2.15 -10.75 -12.79
C TYR A 88 3.39 -10.16 -13.49
N HIS A 89 4.59 -10.36 -12.92
CA HIS A 89 5.81 -9.72 -13.37
C HIS A 89 6.96 -10.71 -13.55
N GLN A 90 7.59 -10.71 -14.70
CA GLN A 90 8.81 -11.49 -14.93
C GLN A 90 9.99 -10.81 -14.22
N VAL A 91 10.65 -11.53 -13.29
CA VAL A 91 11.59 -10.95 -12.33
C VAL A 91 12.77 -10.19 -12.94
N ALA A 92 13.40 -10.72 -14.00
CA ALA A 92 14.56 -10.07 -14.64
C ALA A 92 14.19 -8.77 -15.35
N THR A 93 13.06 -8.75 -16.05
CA THR A 93 12.53 -7.53 -16.69
C THR A 93 12.09 -6.50 -15.66
N THR A 94 11.48 -6.95 -14.56
CA THR A 94 11.12 -6.10 -13.44
C THR A 94 12.34 -5.50 -12.75
N ALA A 95 13.41 -6.27 -12.55
CA ALA A 95 14.66 -5.75 -12.01
C ALA A 95 15.22 -4.61 -12.88
N LYS A 96 15.11 -4.75 -14.21
CA LYS A 96 15.51 -3.71 -15.18
C LYS A 96 14.61 -2.47 -15.09
N GLN A 97 13.29 -2.66 -15.02
CA GLN A 97 12.31 -1.57 -14.89
C GLN A 97 12.56 -0.77 -13.61
N ILE A 98 12.73 -1.46 -12.47
CA ILE A 98 13.01 -0.82 -11.17
C ILE A 98 14.30 0.01 -11.24
N ALA A 99 15.39 -0.55 -11.78
CA ALA A 99 16.64 0.18 -11.92
C ALA A 99 16.49 1.44 -12.80
N THR A 100 15.70 1.35 -13.87
CA THR A 100 15.42 2.48 -14.77
C THR A 100 14.58 3.56 -14.08
N ILE A 101 13.52 3.16 -13.36
CA ILE A 101 12.67 4.12 -12.63
C ILE A 101 13.45 4.74 -11.45
N ALA A 102 14.32 3.98 -10.80
CA ALA A 102 15.20 4.51 -9.75
C ALA A 102 16.12 5.60 -10.31
N GLU A 103 16.72 5.38 -11.49
CA GLU A 103 17.55 6.39 -12.16
C GLU A 103 16.73 7.64 -12.54
N MET A 104 15.53 7.47 -13.14
CA MET A 104 14.63 8.58 -13.49
C MET A 104 14.17 9.38 -12.28
N SER A 105 13.97 8.73 -11.14
CA SER A 105 13.49 9.36 -9.90
C SER A 105 14.61 9.92 -9.01
N GLY A 106 15.89 9.69 -9.32
CA GLY A 106 16.99 9.98 -8.41
C GLY A 106 16.97 9.09 -7.16
N ASP A 107 16.79 7.80 -7.35
CA ASP A 107 16.76 6.74 -6.31
C ASP A 107 15.64 6.90 -5.25
N ARG A 108 14.48 7.47 -5.63
CA ARG A 108 13.28 7.60 -4.78
C ARG A 108 12.28 6.48 -4.96
N PHE A 109 12.60 5.47 -5.77
CA PHE A 109 11.70 4.37 -6.07
C PHE A 109 11.87 3.23 -5.08
N SER A 110 10.75 2.72 -4.56
CA SER A 110 10.65 1.58 -3.66
C SER A 110 9.52 0.66 -4.14
N ILE A 111 9.50 -0.59 -3.69
CA ILE A 111 8.47 -1.56 -4.06
C ILE A 111 7.67 -2.02 -2.85
N ASN A 112 6.35 -2.16 -3.02
CA ASN A 112 5.48 -2.81 -2.06
C ASN A 112 5.16 -4.23 -2.56
N MET A 113 5.83 -5.21 -2.01
CA MET A 113 5.68 -6.62 -2.40
C MET A 113 4.35 -7.17 -1.88
N VAL A 114 3.48 -7.60 -2.78
CA VAL A 114 2.14 -8.10 -2.47
C VAL A 114 1.98 -9.53 -3.00
N SER A 115 1.74 -10.49 -2.12
CA SER A 115 1.27 -11.81 -2.54
C SER A 115 -0.14 -11.65 -3.09
N ALA A 116 -0.35 -11.95 -4.38
CA ALA A 116 -1.65 -11.80 -5.05
C ALA A 116 -2.75 -12.53 -4.26
N TRP A 117 -3.91 -11.90 -4.15
CA TRP A 117 -5.02 -12.38 -3.33
C TRP A 117 -6.33 -12.59 -4.12
N TRP A 118 -6.43 -12.00 -5.32
CA TRP A 118 -7.67 -11.97 -6.11
C TRP A 118 -7.61 -12.95 -7.28
N GLU A 119 -8.16 -14.14 -7.07
CA GLU A 119 -8.14 -15.24 -8.04
C GLU A 119 -8.91 -14.89 -9.33
N GLU A 120 -10.06 -14.22 -9.20
CA GLU A 120 -10.88 -13.85 -10.35
C GLU A 120 -10.17 -12.87 -11.30
N GLU A 121 -9.40 -11.91 -10.75
CA GLU A 121 -8.57 -11.02 -11.56
C GLU A 121 -7.47 -11.81 -12.28
N ALA A 122 -6.79 -12.72 -11.57
CA ALA A 122 -5.76 -13.57 -12.18
C ALA A 122 -6.34 -14.40 -13.34
N ARG A 123 -7.51 -15.00 -13.14
CA ARG A 123 -8.23 -15.75 -14.17
C ARG A 123 -8.53 -14.89 -15.41
N GLN A 124 -9.03 -13.67 -15.23
CA GLN A 124 -9.36 -12.76 -16.35
C GLN A 124 -8.11 -12.29 -17.12
N TYR A 125 -6.98 -12.21 -16.45
CA TYR A 125 -5.70 -11.82 -17.06
C TYR A 125 -4.83 -13.00 -17.52
N GLY A 126 -5.35 -14.23 -17.43
CA GLY A 126 -4.63 -15.43 -17.88
C GLY A 126 -3.41 -15.79 -17.02
N ILE A 127 -3.43 -15.39 -15.75
CA ILE A 127 -2.36 -15.63 -14.79
C ILE A 127 -2.73 -16.86 -13.94
N SER A 128 -1.76 -17.77 -13.75
CA SER A 128 -1.92 -18.90 -12.84
C SER A 128 -2.04 -18.40 -11.40
N PHE A 129 -2.89 -19.06 -10.61
CA PHE A 129 -3.11 -18.70 -9.22
C PHE A 129 -2.72 -19.87 -8.32
N GLU A 130 -1.51 -19.80 -7.77
CA GLU A 130 -0.91 -20.82 -6.94
C GLU A 130 -1.53 -20.90 -5.54
N SER A 131 -1.22 -21.98 -4.79
CA SER A 131 -1.62 -22.11 -3.39
C SER A 131 -1.09 -20.93 -2.55
N HIS A 132 -1.74 -20.66 -1.41
CA HIS A 132 -1.33 -19.57 -0.51
C HIS A 132 0.15 -19.67 -0.11
N ASP A 133 0.61 -20.86 0.26
CA ASP A 133 1.99 -21.07 0.73
C ASP A 133 3.01 -20.94 -0.41
N ASP A 134 2.68 -21.45 -1.60
CA ASP A 134 3.53 -21.30 -2.79
C ASP A 134 3.67 -19.83 -3.21
N ARG A 135 2.62 -19.01 -3.09
CA ARG A 135 2.70 -17.57 -3.37
C ARG A 135 3.68 -16.83 -2.46
N TYR A 136 3.73 -17.17 -1.17
CA TYR A 136 4.72 -16.56 -0.26
C TYR A 136 6.14 -17.06 -0.51
N ALA A 137 6.31 -18.34 -0.82
CA ALA A 137 7.62 -18.91 -1.19
C ALA A 137 8.14 -18.27 -2.49
N LEU A 138 7.28 -18.15 -3.51
CA LEU A 138 7.59 -17.41 -4.74
C LEU A 138 7.99 -15.97 -4.48
N THR A 139 7.23 -15.26 -3.64
CA THR A 139 7.50 -13.86 -3.29
C THR A 139 8.85 -13.68 -2.61
N HIS A 140 9.23 -14.60 -1.75
CA HIS A 140 10.54 -14.57 -1.09
C HIS A 140 11.67 -14.77 -2.09
N GLU A 141 11.64 -15.84 -2.89
CA GLU A 141 12.66 -16.10 -3.91
C GLU A 141 12.72 -14.98 -4.96
N TYR A 142 11.57 -14.44 -5.36
CA TYR A 142 11.50 -13.29 -6.26
C TYR A 142 12.26 -12.09 -5.71
N THR A 143 12.10 -11.81 -4.41
CA THR A 143 12.81 -10.70 -3.75
C THR A 143 14.32 -10.93 -3.69
N ASP A 144 14.76 -12.15 -3.42
CA ASP A 144 16.17 -12.50 -3.41
C ASP A 144 16.79 -12.35 -4.81
N VAL A 145 16.08 -12.78 -5.84
CA VAL A 145 16.51 -12.62 -7.25
C VAL A 145 16.58 -11.15 -7.65
N LEU A 146 15.61 -10.32 -7.26
CA LEU A 146 15.68 -8.87 -7.49
C LEU A 146 16.93 -8.26 -6.87
N ARG A 147 17.20 -8.58 -5.60
CA ARG A 147 18.40 -8.08 -4.90
C ARG A 147 19.68 -8.56 -5.57
N GLY A 148 19.74 -9.83 -5.99
CA GLY A 148 20.87 -10.36 -6.73
C GLY A 148 21.13 -9.58 -8.02
N PHE A 149 20.09 -9.33 -8.82
CA PHE A 149 20.21 -8.52 -10.03
C PHE A 149 20.65 -7.06 -9.77
N TRP A 150 20.37 -6.50 -8.60
CA TRP A 150 20.80 -5.14 -8.26
C TRP A 150 22.21 -5.05 -7.68
N THR A 151 22.76 -6.16 -7.15
CA THR A 151 24.04 -6.14 -6.43
C THR A 151 25.16 -6.88 -7.13
N GLU A 152 24.85 -7.90 -7.95
CA GLU A 152 25.83 -8.78 -8.57
C GLU A 152 25.91 -8.57 -10.08
N SER A 153 27.12 -8.74 -10.65
CA SER A 153 27.37 -8.68 -12.10
C SER A 153 28.63 -9.49 -12.47
N PRO A 154 28.48 -10.64 -13.12
CA PRO A 154 27.23 -11.32 -13.48
C PRO A 154 26.52 -11.94 -12.28
N PHE A 155 25.20 -12.06 -12.36
CA PHE A 155 24.35 -12.72 -11.38
C PHE A 155 23.99 -14.14 -11.81
N SER A 156 24.05 -15.09 -10.88
CA SER A 156 23.59 -16.46 -11.07
C SER A 156 22.74 -16.90 -9.88
N HIS A 157 21.63 -17.59 -10.16
CA HIS A 157 20.71 -18.11 -9.15
C HIS A 157 20.16 -19.47 -9.59
N SER A 158 20.03 -20.40 -8.66
CA SER A 158 19.35 -21.68 -8.88
C SER A 158 18.40 -21.94 -7.71
N GLY A 159 17.09 -21.73 -7.95
CA GLY A 159 16.04 -21.87 -6.96
C GLY A 159 14.89 -22.76 -7.42
N LYS A 160 13.82 -22.77 -6.63
CA LYS A 160 12.59 -23.52 -6.95
C LYS A 160 11.84 -22.90 -8.14
N TYR A 161 11.77 -21.57 -8.18
CA TYR A 161 10.95 -20.82 -9.14
C TYR A 161 11.79 -20.16 -10.23
N PHE A 162 13.04 -19.79 -9.93
CA PHE A 162 13.87 -19.01 -10.85
C PHE A 162 15.25 -19.63 -11.00
N ASN A 163 15.75 -19.63 -12.28
CA ASN A 163 17.08 -20.06 -12.60
C ASN A 163 17.73 -19.06 -13.55
N PHE A 164 18.88 -18.53 -13.18
CA PHE A 164 19.69 -17.59 -13.97
C PHE A 164 21.16 -18.02 -13.98
N TYR A 165 21.81 -17.83 -15.10
CA TYR A 165 23.21 -18.15 -15.26
C TYR A 165 23.96 -17.02 -15.97
N ASN A 166 25.00 -16.47 -15.32
CA ASN A 166 25.83 -15.38 -15.85
C ASN A 166 25.02 -14.21 -16.44
N SER A 167 23.97 -13.81 -15.77
CA SER A 167 23.01 -12.80 -16.23
C SER A 167 23.45 -11.40 -15.85
N TYR A 168 23.25 -10.45 -16.74
CA TYR A 168 23.58 -9.03 -16.53
C TYR A 168 22.33 -8.19 -16.47
N ASN A 169 22.30 -7.24 -15.52
CA ASN A 169 21.24 -6.24 -15.38
C ASN A 169 21.84 -4.87 -15.04
N GLU A 170 22.19 -4.11 -16.07
CA GLU A 170 22.75 -2.75 -15.95
C GLU A 170 21.76 -1.73 -16.53
N PRO A 171 21.67 -0.48 -15.95
CA PRO A 171 22.44 -0.03 -14.78
C PRO A 171 21.94 -0.66 -13.47
N LYS A 172 22.77 -0.58 -12.41
CA LYS A 172 22.34 -0.89 -11.05
C LYS A 172 21.70 0.35 -10.42
N PRO A 173 20.70 0.21 -9.53
CA PRO A 173 20.26 1.32 -8.68
C PRO A 173 21.45 1.83 -7.84
N LYS A 174 21.64 3.13 -7.75
CA LYS A 174 22.71 3.73 -6.91
C LYS A 174 22.41 3.57 -5.43
N LYS A 175 21.13 3.65 -5.07
CA LYS A 175 20.61 3.32 -3.75
C LYS A 175 19.68 2.12 -3.86
N MET A 176 19.88 1.13 -3.00
CA MET A 176 19.04 -0.07 -2.97
C MET A 176 17.57 0.31 -2.75
N PRO A 177 16.66 -0.05 -3.67
CA PRO A 177 15.23 0.16 -3.47
C PRO A 177 14.75 -0.58 -2.21
N LEU A 178 13.95 0.09 -1.38
CA LEU A 178 13.37 -0.54 -0.21
C LEU A 178 12.24 -1.49 -0.62
N VAL A 179 12.17 -2.62 0.07
CA VAL A 179 11.10 -3.59 -0.06
C VAL A 179 10.14 -3.43 1.12
N TYR A 180 8.99 -2.85 0.82
CA TYR A 180 7.84 -2.83 1.72
C TYR A 180 7.03 -4.10 1.51
N ALA A 181 6.39 -4.59 2.55
CA ALA A 181 5.42 -5.68 2.41
C ALA A 181 4.38 -5.64 3.52
N GLY A 182 3.16 -6.06 3.17
CA GLY A 182 2.05 -6.21 4.08
C GLY A 182 1.47 -7.63 4.04
N GLY A 183 1.08 -8.14 5.19
CA GLY A 183 0.44 -9.44 5.33
C GLY A 183 0.19 -9.75 6.80
N GLU A 184 -0.97 -10.32 7.09
CA GLU A 184 -1.43 -10.48 8.48
C GLU A 184 -1.58 -11.94 8.89
N SER A 185 -1.62 -12.88 7.92
CA SER A 185 -1.59 -14.31 8.20
C SER A 185 -0.28 -14.72 8.88
N GLU A 186 -0.28 -15.83 9.59
CA GLU A 186 0.92 -16.37 10.23
C GLU A 186 2.04 -16.60 9.21
N GLN A 187 1.71 -17.23 8.09
CA GLN A 187 2.65 -17.50 6.99
C GLN A 187 3.14 -16.18 6.35
N GLY A 188 2.25 -15.21 6.18
CA GLY A 188 2.61 -13.89 5.64
C GLY A 188 3.60 -13.16 6.53
N ARG A 189 3.36 -13.10 7.83
CA ARG A 189 4.26 -12.46 8.80
C ARG A 189 5.62 -13.17 8.87
N GLU A 190 5.61 -14.50 8.84
CA GLU A 190 6.84 -15.29 8.82
C GLU A 190 7.68 -14.98 7.56
N ALA A 191 7.05 -15.01 6.38
CA ALA A 191 7.73 -14.71 5.12
C ALA A 191 8.25 -13.25 5.08
N ILE A 192 7.41 -12.28 5.41
CA ILE A 192 7.75 -10.85 5.40
C ILE A 192 8.91 -10.53 6.34
N SER A 193 8.94 -11.18 7.51
CA SER A 193 10.04 -11.01 8.46
C SER A 193 11.41 -11.40 7.89
N ARG A 194 11.46 -12.24 6.84
CA ARG A 194 12.68 -12.70 6.18
C ARG A 194 13.19 -11.71 5.13
N PHE A 195 12.30 -11.13 4.31
CA PHE A 195 12.72 -10.39 3.12
C PHE A 195 12.44 -8.88 3.14
N ALA A 196 11.44 -8.38 3.89
CA ALA A 196 11.06 -6.98 3.79
C ALA A 196 11.97 -6.05 4.62
N ASP A 197 12.11 -4.81 4.16
CA ASP A 197 12.78 -3.73 4.87
C ASP A 197 11.81 -2.91 5.73
N VAL A 198 10.54 -2.81 5.29
CA VAL A 198 9.46 -2.07 5.96
C VAL A 198 8.21 -2.95 6.04
N TYR A 199 7.58 -2.97 7.20
CA TYR A 199 6.32 -3.69 7.40
C TYR A 199 5.14 -2.73 7.35
N VAL A 200 4.17 -2.98 6.46
CA VAL A 200 2.95 -2.17 6.29
C VAL A 200 1.73 -2.99 6.70
N MET A 201 0.88 -2.42 7.54
CA MET A 201 -0.33 -3.06 8.07
C MET A 201 -1.58 -2.43 7.46
N HIS A 202 -2.65 -3.21 7.37
CA HIS A 202 -3.98 -2.64 7.23
C HIS A 202 -4.37 -1.85 8.48
N GLY A 203 -5.41 -1.03 8.38
CA GLY A 203 -5.97 -0.33 9.54
C GLY A 203 -6.30 -1.27 10.70
N GLY A 204 -5.93 -0.91 11.89
CA GLY A 204 -6.16 -1.66 13.11
C GLY A 204 -6.36 -0.75 14.32
N THR A 205 -6.94 -1.29 15.40
CA THR A 205 -6.99 -0.61 16.70
C THR A 205 -5.59 -0.43 17.27
N LEU A 206 -5.44 0.44 18.28
CA LEU A 206 -4.14 0.67 18.93
C LEU A 206 -3.54 -0.63 19.49
N ASP A 207 -4.35 -1.46 20.11
CA ASP A 207 -3.91 -2.75 20.67
C ASP A 207 -3.46 -3.70 19.56
N GLU A 208 -4.26 -3.87 18.49
CA GLU A 208 -3.90 -4.72 17.36
C GLU A 208 -2.57 -4.31 16.70
N ILE A 209 -2.36 -3.02 16.53
CA ILE A 209 -1.12 -2.48 15.93
C ILE A 209 0.06 -2.68 16.88
N THR A 210 -0.12 -2.45 18.18
CA THR A 210 0.91 -2.67 19.20
C THR A 210 1.36 -4.12 19.22
N GLU A 211 0.41 -5.06 19.25
CA GLU A 211 0.68 -6.50 19.22
C GLU A 211 1.40 -6.94 17.95
N LYS A 212 0.96 -6.45 16.78
CA LYS A 212 1.60 -6.76 15.49
C LYS A 212 3.04 -6.25 15.41
N ILE A 213 3.29 -5.04 15.87
CA ILE A 213 4.66 -4.48 15.93
C ILE A 213 5.54 -5.33 16.86
N ALA A 214 5.03 -5.71 18.04
CA ALA A 214 5.78 -6.54 18.97
C ALA A 214 6.09 -7.94 18.39
N ASP A 215 5.11 -8.58 17.74
CA ASP A 215 5.29 -9.88 17.07
C ASP A 215 6.35 -9.80 15.95
N MET A 216 6.26 -8.80 15.09
CA MET A 216 7.20 -8.66 13.98
C MET A 216 8.63 -8.35 14.45
N LYS A 217 8.80 -7.56 15.50
CA LYS A 217 10.10 -7.37 16.17
C LYS A 217 10.67 -8.68 16.73
N LYS A 218 9.83 -9.48 17.38
CA LYS A 218 10.22 -10.80 17.89
C LYS A 218 10.69 -11.74 16.78
N ARG A 219 9.97 -11.78 15.64
CA ARG A 219 10.34 -12.60 14.47
C ARG A 219 11.68 -12.17 13.88
N ARG A 220 11.89 -10.88 13.68
CA ARG A 220 13.18 -10.33 13.16
C ARG A 220 14.34 -10.70 14.10
N LYS A 221 14.16 -10.54 15.39
CA LYS A 221 15.17 -10.92 16.40
C LYS A 221 15.47 -12.41 16.36
N ALA A 222 14.46 -13.28 16.24
CA ALA A 222 14.64 -14.73 16.14
C ALA A 222 15.43 -15.14 14.89
N LEU A 223 15.33 -14.38 13.81
CA LEU A 223 16.08 -14.55 12.56
C LEU A 223 17.48 -13.92 12.59
N GLY A 224 17.89 -13.29 13.69
CA GLY A 224 19.17 -12.56 13.77
C GLY A 224 19.22 -11.33 12.84
N LYS A 225 18.08 -10.80 12.43
CA LYS A 225 17.99 -9.63 11.54
C LYS A 225 17.76 -8.35 12.34
N GLU A 226 18.22 -7.22 11.79
CA GLU A 226 17.88 -5.90 12.29
C GLU A 226 16.36 -5.68 12.26
N ASP A 227 15.85 -4.78 13.10
CA ASP A 227 14.44 -4.41 13.10
C ASP A 227 14.03 -3.79 11.76
N PHE A 228 12.73 -3.76 11.48
CA PHE A 228 12.23 -3.07 10.29
C PHE A 228 12.59 -1.58 10.35
N LYS A 229 12.92 -1.00 9.19
CA LYS A 229 13.23 0.43 9.06
C LYS A 229 12.03 1.31 9.38
N ALA A 230 10.83 0.79 9.16
CA ALA A 230 9.58 1.44 9.54
C ALA A 230 8.45 0.43 9.71
N TYR A 231 7.45 0.84 10.52
CA TYR A 231 6.15 0.20 10.68
C TYR A 231 5.09 1.17 10.15
N GLY A 232 4.44 0.78 9.05
CA GLY A 232 3.42 1.58 8.38
C GLY A 232 2.01 1.04 8.61
N MET A 233 1.01 1.91 8.50
CA MET A 233 -0.41 1.54 8.55
C MET A 233 -1.19 2.28 7.46
N ALA A 234 -2.04 1.55 6.73
CA ALA A 234 -3.05 2.12 5.86
C ALA A 234 -4.20 2.71 6.70
N VAL A 235 -4.60 3.94 6.42
CA VAL A 235 -5.66 4.63 7.17
C VAL A 235 -6.60 5.38 6.23
N TYR A 236 -7.87 5.45 6.61
CA TYR A 236 -8.81 6.39 6.02
C TYR A 236 -9.09 7.50 7.04
N MET A 237 -8.81 8.74 6.68
CA MET A 237 -8.98 9.89 7.56
C MET A 237 -10.20 10.71 7.19
N ILE A 238 -10.94 11.18 8.22
CA ILE A 238 -12.01 12.13 8.10
C ILE A 238 -11.74 13.25 9.12
N VAL A 239 -11.31 14.40 8.64
CA VAL A 239 -10.93 15.53 9.50
C VAL A 239 -11.79 16.74 9.16
N ARG A 240 -12.48 17.32 10.18
CA ARG A 240 -13.33 18.50 10.07
C ARG A 240 -13.02 19.46 11.22
N ASP A 241 -13.37 20.73 11.07
CA ASP A 241 -13.24 21.70 12.16
C ASP A 241 -14.23 21.40 13.32
N ASP A 242 -15.32 20.68 13.05
CA ASP A 242 -16.32 20.24 14.04
C ASP A 242 -16.43 18.70 14.04
N GLU A 243 -16.42 18.09 15.22
CA GLU A 243 -16.55 16.63 15.40
C GLU A 243 -17.87 16.09 14.85
N LYS A 244 -18.97 16.84 14.96
CA LYS A 244 -20.27 16.42 14.43
C LYS A 244 -20.25 16.32 12.91
N GLU A 245 -19.57 17.25 12.24
CA GLU A 245 -19.38 17.19 10.79
C GLU A 245 -18.54 15.99 10.38
N ALA A 246 -17.47 15.67 11.14
CA ALA A 246 -16.67 14.49 10.89
C ALA A 246 -17.46 13.19 11.07
N LEU A 247 -18.30 13.11 12.11
CA LEU A 247 -19.17 11.96 12.35
C LEU A 247 -20.29 11.85 11.30
N ALA A 248 -20.88 12.96 10.88
CA ALA A 248 -21.86 12.97 9.79
C ALA A 248 -21.26 12.48 8.47
N GLU A 249 -20.02 12.85 8.17
CA GLU A 249 -19.30 12.33 6.99
C GLU A 249 -19.06 10.83 7.12
N TYR A 250 -18.63 10.36 8.29
CA TYR A 250 -18.49 8.92 8.55
C TYR A 250 -19.82 8.17 8.30
N GLU A 251 -20.92 8.64 8.84
CA GLU A 251 -22.25 8.04 8.63
C GLU A 251 -22.63 8.07 7.14
N ARG A 252 -22.33 9.15 6.43
CA ARG A 252 -22.61 9.29 5.00
C ARG A 252 -21.90 8.26 4.16
N ILE A 253 -20.60 8.07 4.37
CA ILE A 253 -19.78 7.15 3.56
C ILE A 253 -19.99 5.69 3.92
N THR A 254 -20.44 5.38 5.14
CA THR A 254 -20.71 4.01 5.59
C THR A 254 -22.17 3.59 5.34
N LYS A 255 -23.03 4.50 4.88
CA LYS A 255 -24.43 4.19 4.54
C LYS A 255 -24.50 3.35 3.25
N ILE A 256 -24.93 2.11 3.39
CA ILE A 256 -25.05 1.17 2.27
C ILE A 256 -26.24 1.56 1.38
N LYS A 257 -25.99 1.88 0.11
CA LYS A 257 -27.01 2.33 -0.86
C LYS A 257 -27.65 1.17 -1.62
N ASN A 258 -26.87 0.23 -2.11
CA ASN A 258 -27.33 -0.93 -2.87
C ASN A 258 -26.96 -2.21 -2.11
N TYR A 259 -27.89 -2.63 -1.24
CA TYR A 259 -27.61 -3.67 -0.25
C TYR A 259 -27.24 -5.03 -0.88
N GLU A 260 -27.92 -5.44 -1.93
CA GLU A 260 -27.70 -6.77 -2.53
C GLU A 260 -26.32 -6.86 -3.24
N GLU A 261 -26.00 -5.87 -4.05
CA GLU A 261 -24.71 -5.82 -4.76
C GLU A 261 -23.53 -5.66 -3.78
N TYR A 262 -23.71 -4.80 -2.77
CA TYR A 262 -22.71 -4.60 -1.72
C TYR A 262 -22.51 -5.87 -0.88
N GLU A 263 -23.58 -6.57 -0.54
CA GLU A 263 -23.55 -7.83 0.20
C GLU A 263 -22.81 -8.93 -0.56
N ASN A 264 -23.03 -9.03 -1.87
CA ASN A 264 -22.34 -9.99 -2.71
C ASN A 264 -20.84 -9.67 -2.80
N SER A 265 -20.48 -8.42 -3.07
CA SER A 265 -19.09 -7.96 -3.11
C SER A 265 -18.38 -8.15 -1.76
N TYR A 266 -19.07 -7.87 -0.65
CA TYR A 266 -18.53 -8.08 0.70
C TYR A 266 -18.27 -9.57 0.98
N LYS A 267 -19.20 -10.47 0.59
CA LYS A 267 -19.04 -11.92 0.74
C LYS A 267 -17.89 -12.45 -0.10
N ASP A 268 -17.76 -12.00 -1.34
CA ASP A 268 -16.67 -12.39 -2.22
C ASP A 268 -15.31 -11.94 -1.64
N PHE A 269 -15.24 -10.72 -1.15
CA PHE A 269 -14.03 -10.21 -0.51
C PHE A 269 -13.65 -10.99 0.75
N THR A 270 -14.61 -11.22 1.65
CA THR A 270 -14.35 -11.92 2.92
C THR A 270 -14.13 -13.41 2.73
N GLY A 271 -14.74 -14.03 1.72
CA GLY A 271 -14.57 -15.44 1.38
C GLY A 271 -13.21 -15.75 0.73
N ASN A 272 -12.66 -14.81 -0.02
CA ASN A 272 -11.40 -14.97 -0.76
C ASN A 272 -10.17 -14.36 -0.03
N SER A 273 -10.39 -13.60 1.03
CA SER A 273 -9.31 -13.03 1.84
C SER A 273 -9.03 -13.93 3.05
N ASN A 274 -7.81 -14.50 3.13
CA ASN A 274 -7.33 -15.21 4.32
C ASN A 274 -7.03 -14.23 5.47
N LEU A 275 -7.98 -13.33 5.76
CA LEU A 275 -7.84 -12.35 6.84
C LEU A 275 -8.19 -13.01 8.18
N ASN A 276 -7.27 -13.04 9.11
CA ASN A 276 -7.50 -13.52 10.47
C ASN A 276 -8.37 -12.58 11.32
N VAL A 277 -8.91 -11.52 10.71
CA VAL A 277 -9.69 -10.48 11.37
C VAL A 277 -11.01 -10.29 10.65
N GLN A 278 -12.12 -10.32 11.39
CA GLN A 278 -13.42 -9.97 10.83
C GLN A 278 -13.45 -8.48 10.45
N ILE A 279 -13.95 -8.20 9.27
CA ILE A 279 -14.19 -6.84 8.75
C ILE A 279 -15.68 -6.56 8.86
N SER A 280 -16.08 -5.45 9.46
CA SER A 280 -17.48 -5.05 9.47
C SER A 280 -17.89 -4.50 8.09
N LYS A 281 -19.20 -4.43 7.84
CA LYS A 281 -19.70 -3.84 6.59
C LYS A 281 -19.38 -2.35 6.48
N GLU A 282 -19.33 -1.64 7.60
CA GLU A 282 -18.91 -0.23 7.64
C GLU A 282 -17.42 -0.10 7.28
N GLU A 283 -16.58 -0.97 7.81
CA GLU A 283 -15.15 -0.98 7.48
C GLU A 283 -14.90 -1.31 6.00
N TYR A 284 -15.78 -2.12 5.38
CA TYR A 284 -15.72 -2.44 3.95
C TYR A 284 -16.10 -1.25 3.05
N SER A 285 -16.70 -0.18 3.58
CA SER A 285 -17.02 1.02 2.81
C SER A 285 -15.79 1.72 2.22
N VAL A 286 -14.61 1.42 2.74
CA VAL A 286 -13.29 1.88 2.23
C VAL A 286 -12.32 0.71 2.14
N SER A 287 -11.16 0.92 1.50
CA SER A 287 -10.16 -0.12 1.36
C SER A 287 -9.30 -0.29 2.63
N ASN A 288 -8.63 -1.44 2.74
CA ASN A 288 -7.57 -1.71 3.71
C ASN A 288 -7.97 -1.56 5.18
N ARG A 289 -9.25 -1.73 5.52
CA ARG A 289 -9.78 -1.48 6.87
C ARG A 289 -9.43 -0.08 7.41
N GLY A 290 -9.32 0.88 6.49
CA GLY A 290 -8.82 2.23 6.81
C GLY A 290 -9.63 2.98 7.87
N LEU A 291 -10.92 2.64 8.07
CA LEU A 291 -11.77 3.23 9.13
C LEU A 291 -11.52 2.65 10.53
N ARG A 292 -10.90 1.46 10.65
CA ARG A 292 -10.70 0.77 11.92
C ARG A 292 -9.88 1.55 12.96
N PRO A 293 -8.83 2.32 12.57
CA PRO A 293 -8.09 3.18 13.49
C PRO A 293 -8.91 4.35 14.05
N ARG A 294 -10.08 4.64 13.47
CA ARG A 294 -10.96 5.74 13.89
C ARG A 294 -10.24 7.09 13.90
N LEU A 295 -9.46 7.39 12.86
CA LEU A 295 -8.87 8.72 12.65
C LEU A 295 -9.94 9.67 12.07
N ILE A 296 -10.96 9.95 12.90
CA ILE A 296 -12.17 10.70 12.59
C ILE A 296 -12.38 11.73 13.70
N GLY A 297 -12.58 13.00 13.35
CA GLY A 297 -12.80 14.06 14.31
C GLY A 297 -12.14 15.37 13.93
N THR A 298 -11.90 16.23 14.93
CA THR A 298 -11.17 17.48 14.73
C THR A 298 -9.67 17.23 14.53
N PRO A 299 -8.92 18.21 14.00
CA PRO A 299 -7.47 18.09 13.86
C PRO A 299 -6.76 17.66 15.15
N GLU A 300 -7.16 18.21 16.30
CA GLU A 300 -6.59 17.89 17.61
C GLU A 300 -6.91 16.46 18.05
N GLN A 301 -8.14 16.00 17.85
CA GLN A 301 -8.57 14.65 18.18
C GLN A 301 -7.83 13.60 17.32
N VAL A 302 -7.73 13.86 16.01
CA VAL A 302 -7.02 12.98 15.09
C VAL A 302 -5.53 12.97 15.40
N ALA A 303 -4.91 14.12 15.66
CA ALA A 303 -3.50 14.21 16.01
C ALA A 303 -3.20 13.52 17.36
N ALA A 304 -4.09 13.61 18.36
CA ALA A 304 -3.94 12.90 19.62
C ALA A 304 -3.86 11.37 19.39
N LYS A 305 -4.79 10.81 18.60
CA LYS A 305 -4.77 9.39 18.24
C LYS A 305 -3.52 8.99 17.46
N ILE A 306 -3.09 9.80 16.48
CA ILE A 306 -1.84 9.55 15.76
C ILE A 306 -0.65 9.49 16.72
N ASN A 307 -0.61 10.36 17.71
CA ASN A 307 0.45 10.37 18.72
C ASN A 307 0.42 9.12 19.62
N GLU A 308 -0.75 8.52 19.87
CA GLU A 308 -0.86 7.22 20.55
C GLU A 308 -0.24 6.11 19.71
N TYR A 309 -0.57 6.00 18.43
CA TYR A 309 0.05 5.03 17.51
C TYR A 309 1.57 5.26 17.39
N LYS A 310 2.02 6.51 17.35
CA LYS A 310 3.45 6.83 17.32
C LYS A 310 4.18 6.32 18.58
N LYS A 311 3.58 6.44 19.77
CA LYS A 311 4.12 5.88 21.03
C LYS A 311 4.17 4.35 20.99
N ALA A 312 3.23 3.70 20.31
CA ALA A 312 3.22 2.25 20.11
C ALA A 312 4.28 1.76 19.10
N GLY A 313 5.00 2.68 18.44
CA GLY A 313 6.07 2.35 17.48
C GLY A 313 5.69 2.48 16.02
N LEU A 314 4.46 2.90 15.70
CA LEU A 314 4.07 3.23 14.32
C LEU A 314 4.77 4.52 13.89
N ASN A 315 5.37 4.53 12.70
CA ASN A 315 6.13 5.68 12.23
C ASN A 315 5.84 6.09 10.78
N LEU A 316 4.89 5.39 10.11
CA LEU A 316 4.41 5.72 8.78
C LEU A 316 2.89 5.56 8.71
N LEU A 317 2.19 6.58 8.20
CA LEU A 317 0.79 6.52 7.81
C LEU A 317 0.66 6.68 6.29
N ILE A 318 -0.15 5.80 5.66
CA ILE A 318 -0.47 5.88 4.24
C ILE A 318 -1.97 6.16 4.13
N ILE A 319 -2.30 7.39 3.76
CA ILE A 319 -3.63 7.99 3.91
C ILE A 319 -4.48 7.77 2.67
N GLN A 320 -5.72 7.40 2.91
CA GLN A 320 -6.86 7.51 1.99
C GLN A 320 -7.86 8.49 2.58
N CYS A 321 -8.53 9.25 1.75
CA CYS A 321 -9.62 10.17 2.12
C CYS A 321 -10.53 10.43 0.91
N ALA A 322 -11.69 11.02 1.13
CA ALA A 322 -12.53 11.59 0.07
C ALA A 322 -11.85 12.85 -0.50
N ASN A 323 -12.27 13.31 -1.69
CA ASN A 323 -11.84 14.59 -2.25
C ASN A 323 -10.33 14.85 -2.03
N MET A 324 -9.49 13.92 -2.48
CA MET A 324 -8.12 13.78 -2.00
C MET A 324 -7.27 15.07 -2.08
N LYS A 325 -7.49 15.95 -3.05
CA LYS A 325 -6.70 17.19 -3.13
C LYS A 325 -6.99 18.11 -1.94
N GLU A 326 -8.26 18.33 -1.67
CA GLU A 326 -8.73 19.22 -0.60
C GLU A 326 -8.43 18.63 0.78
N GLU A 327 -8.71 17.34 0.95
CA GLU A 327 -8.53 16.66 2.25
C GLU A 327 -7.04 16.48 2.60
N LEU A 328 -6.18 16.09 1.65
CA LEU A 328 -4.76 15.96 1.92
C LEU A 328 -4.11 17.32 2.22
N GLU A 329 -4.53 18.38 1.52
CA GLU A 329 -4.08 19.74 1.85
C GLU A 329 -4.50 20.16 3.25
N TYR A 330 -5.76 19.88 3.62
CA TYR A 330 -6.29 20.20 4.95
C TYR A 330 -5.54 19.42 6.05
N ILE A 331 -5.35 18.10 5.87
CA ILE A 331 -4.57 17.25 6.79
C ILE A 331 -3.15 17.77 6.96
N ALA A 332 -2.48 18.13 5.85
CA ALA A 332 -1.13 18.67 5.90
C ALA A 332 -1.03 19.98 6.69
N LYS A 333 -2.00 20.87 6.54
CA LYS A 333 -2.04 22.17 7.22
C LYS A 333 -2.45 22.07 8.68
N LYS A 334 -3.39 21.17 9.02
CA LYS A 334 -4.08 21.18 10.32
C LYS A 334 -3.63 20.03 11.24
N VAL A 335 -3.32 18.84 10.70
CA VAL A 335 -3.01 17.65 11.51
C VAL A 335 -1.51 17.41 11.63
N MET A 336 -0.76 17.43 10.51
CA MET A 336 0.66 17.10 10.52
C MET A 336 1.48 17.96 11.49
N PRO A 337 1.25 19.29 11.65
CA PRO A 337 2.01 20.10 12.60
C PRO A 337 1.81 19.68 14.06
N LEU A 338 0.68 19.05 14.41
CA LEU A 338 0.34 18.63 15.77
C LEU A 338 0.96 17.26 16.16
N THR A 339 1.62 16.58 15.21
CA THR A 339 2.15 15.21 15.38
C THR A 339 3.67 15.11 15.19
N LYS A 340 4.34 16.24 15.11
CA LYS A 340 5.82 16.33 14.92
C LYS A 340 6.62 15.86 16.12
#